data_d7003134e6c6e0dddc2f767ca2226204
#
_entry.id   d7003134e6c6e0dddc2f767ca2226204
#
_cell.length_a   1.000
_cell.length_b   1.000
_cell.length_c   1.000
_cell.angle_alpha   90.00
_cell.angle_beta   90.00
_cell.angle_gamma   90.00
#
_symmetry.space_group_name_H-M   'P 1'
#
loop_
_entity.id
_entity.type
_entity.pdbx_description
1 polymer ?
#
loop_
_entity_poly.entity_id
_entity_poly.type
_entity_poly.pdbx_seq_one_letter_code
_entity_poly.pdbx_strand_id
1 'polypeptide(L)'
;MHKTLDVMKTVKELRKLLPLGMLVCAALLSNQAAAQGMEPVPIQAAVADAQAQRSMMLAAAQAGERVVAVGARGLVILSDDGGQHWRQARQVPVDFTLTAVSFSDDKQGWAVGHGGVVIHTADGGETWQLQRSATDVDQPLFTVYFRDSQHGWAAGLWSLLLQTADGGKTWTTLHLPMAAGSKRNDLNLLHLFPGQGEAIYLAAEQGTLYYSADAGQHWDVLATGSKASLWSGVLAQPSGTLIVAGLGGQLLRSTDAGANWQTVSIPTSGSITTLQATPGLLTASSLEGKLLQSRDDGVNWQVVWSSPQALTTVLVTSPGLVLPFSKEGALKPVAIDAPKP
;
A
#
# COMPACT_ATOMS: atom_id res chain seq x y z
N MET A 1 -48.19 19.36 40.39
CA MET A 1 -49.03 18.50 39.59
C MET A 1 -50.18 19.26 38.89
N HIS A 2 -49.94 20.55 38.52
CA HIS A 2 -51.00 21.42 37.99
C HIS A 2 -50.57 22.17 36.70
N LYS A 3 -49.41 21.91 36.12
CA LYS A 3 -48.91 22.56 34.87
C LYS A 3 -48.95 21.67 33.63
N THR A 4 -49.26 20.40 33.74
CA THR A 4 -49.27 19.45 32.63
C THR A 4 -50.67 19.25 32.02
N LEU A 5 -51.72 19.72 32.68
CA LEU A 5 -53.08 19.60 32.16
C LEU A 5 -53.50 20.71 31.18
N ASP A 6 -52.86 21.86 31.24
CA ASP A 6 -53.23 23.03 30.43
C ASP A 6 -52.70 22.93 28.97
N VAL A 7 -51.58 22.25 28.77
CA VAL A 7 -50.97 22.06 27.43
C VAL A 7 -51.79 21.10 26.57
N MET A 8 -52.46 20.10 27.21
CA MET A 8 -53.25 19.09 26.47
C MET A 8 -54.64 19.64 26.03
N LYS A 9 -55.13 20.69 26.63
CA LYS A 9 -56.40 21.34 26.19
C LYS A 9 -56.18 22.24 24.99
N THR A 10 -55.06 22.94 24.89
CA THR A 10 -54.73 23.83 23.79
C THR A 10 -54.47 23.10 22.49
N VAL A 11 -53.94 21.87 22.54
CA VAL A 11 -53.67 21.05 21.35
C VAL A 11 -54.95 20.44 20.77
N LYS A 12 -56.01 20.24 21.59
CA LYS A 12 -57.28 19.68 21.11
C LYS A 12 -58.16 20.69 20.34
N GLU A 13 -58.05 21.99 20.61
CA GLU A 13 -58.81 23.02 19.91
C GLU A 13 -58.19 23.43 18.55
N LEU A 14 -56.89 23.27 18.37
CA LEU A 14 -56.24 23.57 17.07
C LEU A 14 -56.43 22.51 15.98
N ARG A 15 -57.04 21.35 16.34
CA ARG A 15 -57.33 20.29 15.36
C ARG A 15 -58.63 20.46 14.58
N LYS A 16 -59.44 21.51 14.86
CA LYS A 16 -60.74 21.72 14.23
C LYS A 16 -60.78 22.71 13.08
N LEU A 17 -59.65 23.31 12.68
CA LEU A 17 -59.65 24.40 11.72
C LEU A 17 -58.65 24.28 10.54
N LEU A 18 -58.15 23.08 10.23
CA LEU A 18 -57.36 22.91 9.03
C LEU A 18 -58.01 21.89 8.08
N PRO A 19 -58.23 22.24 6.82
CA PRO A 19 -58.82 21.32 5.85
C PRO A 19 -57.85 20.19 5.52
N LEU A 20 -58.38 19.02 5.35
CA LEU A 20 -57.72 17.70 5.17
C LEU A 20 -56.75 17.60 3.98
N GLY A 21 -56.54 18.70 3.24
CA GLY A 21 -55.69 18.72 2.04
C GLY A 21 -54.24 19.18 2.28
N MET A 22 -53.87 19.71 3.44
CA MET A 22 -52.51 20.20 3.72
C MET A 22 -51.60 19.31 4.59
N LEU A 23 -52.15 18.18 5.07
CA LEU A 23 -51.38 17.27 5.94
C LEU A 23 -50.60 16.19 5.19
N VAL A 24 -50.78 16.08 3.87
CA VAL A 24 -50.06 15.06 3.06
C VAL A 24 -48.79 15.61 2.43
N CYS A 25 -48.64 16.95 2.29
CA CYS A 25 -47.44 17.53 1.71
C CYS A 25 -46.31 17.81 2.72
N ALA A 26 -46.58 17.81 4.03
CA ALA A 26 -45.51 18.06 5.04
C ALA A 26 -44.80 16.79 5.49
N ALA A 27 -45.25 15.59 5.13
CA ALA A 27 -44.63 14.31 5.49
C ALA A 27 -43.71 13.75 4.41
N LEU A 28 -43.54 14.43 3.27
CA LEU A 28 -42.68 14.00 2.16
C LEU A 28 -41.41 14.86 2.02
N LEU A 29 -41.16 15.81 2.95
CA LEU A 29 -39.94 16.63 2.96
C LEU A 29 -38.93 16.24 4.05
N SER A 30 -39.10 15.13 4.73
CA SER A 30 -38.15 14.62 5.72
C SER A 30 -37.69 13.24 5.31
N ASN A 31 -36.65 13.14 4.57
CA ASN A 31 -35.56 12.17 4.55
C ASN A 31 -34.91 12.10 3.15
N GLN A 32 -34.37 13.20 2.71
CA GLN A 32 -33.25 13.17 1.78
C GLN A 32 -32.08 13.92 2.42
N ALA A 33 -31.63 13.45 3.59
CA ALA A 33 -30.21 13.46 3.87
C ALA A 33 -29.64 12.30 3.03
N ALA A 34 -29.62 12.47 1.72
CA ALA A 34 -28.73 11.72 0.86
C ALA A 34 -27.34 11.93 1.46
N ALA A 35 -26.62 10.88 1.77
CA ALA A 35 -25.19 10.95 1.97
C ALA A 35 -24.67 11.79 0.79
N GLN A 36 -24.28 13.03 1.07
CA GLN A 36 -23.61 13.86 0.09
C GLN A 36 -22.30 13.13 -0.13
N GLY A 37 -22.20 12.39 -1.25
CA GLY A 37 -20.93 11.85 -1.73
C GLY A 37 -19.94 13.00 -1.76
N MET A 38 -18.71 12.77 -1.40
CA MET A 38 -17.66 13.77 -1.54
C MET A 38 -17.64 14.25 -2.99
N GLU A 39 -17.56 15.57 -3.21
CA GLU A 39 -17.32 16.09 -4.56
C GLU A 39 -16.01 15.51 -5.07
N PRO A 40 -15.96 14.96 -6.30
CA PRO A 40 -14.75 14.38 -6.86
C PRO A 40 -13.60 15.40 -6.86
N VAL A 41 -12.46 15.04 -6.31
CA VAL A 41 -11.27 15.88 -6.37
C VAL A 41 -10.75 15.91 -7.82
N PRO A 42 -10.57 17.09 -8.43
CA PRO A 42 -10.06 17.20 -9.79
C PRO A 42 -8.68 16.54 -9.93
N ILE A 43 -8.50 15.74 -10.97
CA ILE A 43 -7.21 15.16 -11.32
C ILE A 43 -6.42 16.17 -12.13
N GLN A 44 -5.20 16.44 -11.71
CA GLN A 44 -4.25 17.30 -12.41
C GLN A 44 -2.96 16.53 -12.69
N ALA A 45 -2.24 16.92 -13.73
CA ALA A 45 -0.94 16.32 -13.99
C ALA A 45 0.09 16.80 -12.95
N ALA A 46 1.04 15.94 -12.63
CA ALA A 46 2.18 16.31 -11.79
C ALA A 46 2.96 17.46 -12.44
N VAL A 47 3.36 18.42 -11.60
CA VAL A 47 4.12 19.60 -12.05
C VAL A 47 5.61 19.27 -12.08
N ALA A 48 6.34 19.83 -13.06
CA ALA A 48 7.78 19.74 -13.10
C ALA A 48 8.39 20.45 -11.86
N ASP A 49 9.25 19.73 -11.14
CA ASP A 49 9.90 20.19 -9.92
C ASP A 49 11.41 19.99 -10.04
N ALA A 50 12.17 21.07 -10.08
CA ALA A 50 13.62 21.04 -10.15
C ALA A 50 14.27 20.33 -8.93
N GLN A 51 13.53 20.15 -7.84
CA GLN A 51 13.95 19.46 -6.63
C GLN A 51 13.20 18.15 -6.39
N ALA A 52 12.57 17.56 -7.41
CA ALA A 52 11.81 16.32 -7.31
C ALA A 52 12.54 15.22 -6.52
N GLN A 53 13.85 15.08 -6.73
CA GLN A 53 14.71 14.12 -6.02
C GLN A 53 14.80 14.34 -4.50
N ARG A 54 14.41 15.54 -3.99
CA ARG A 54 14.38 15.89 -2.56
C ARG A 54 12.98 15.83 -1.96
N SER A 55 12.00 15.42 -2.73
CA SER A 55 10.65 15.22 -2.26
C SER A 55 10.46 13.80 -1.73
N MET A 56 9.52 13.62 -0.82
CA MET A 56 9.22 12.32 -0.20
C MET A 56 8.94 11.24 -1.25
N MET A 57 9.73 10.17 -1.24
CA MET A 57 9.52 8.96 -2.01
C MET A 57 9.01 7.85 -1.10
N LEU A 58 8.02 7.09 -1.57
CA LEU A 58 7.33 6.06 -0.79
C LEU A 58 7.60 4.65 -1.29
N ALA A 59 7.88 4.49 -2.58
CA ALA A 59 8.20 3.20 -3.17
C ALA A 59 9.21 3.36 -4.31
N ALA A 60 9.95 2.29 -4.58
CA ALA A 60 10.85 2.20 -5.72
C ALA A 60 10.87 0.79 -6.29
N ALA A 61 11.06 0.68 -7.60
CA ALA A 61 11.18 -0.58 -8.33
C ALA A 61 12.21 -0.46 -9.46
N GLN A 62 12.71 -1.60 -9.95
CA GLN A 62 13.54 -1.67 -11.14
C GLN A 62 12.70 -1.89 -12.40
N ALA A 63 13.06 -1.17 -13.47
CA ALA A 63 12.64 -1.38 -14.85
C ALA A 63 13.88 -1.74 -15.67
N GLY A 64 14.26 -3.02 -15.64
CA GLY A 64 15.58 -3.44 -16.12
C GLY A 64 16.71 -2.85 -15.27
N GLU A 65 17.60 -2.07 -15.88
CA GLU A 65 18.67 -1.37 -15.16
C GLU A 65 18.23 -0.02 -14.56
N ARG A 66 17.10 0.51 -15.03
CA ARG A 66 16.55 1.77 -14.55
C ARG A 66 15.90 1.60 -13.18
N VAL A 67 16.11 2.59 -12.32
CA VAL A 67 15.36 2.74 -11.07
C VAL A 67 14.25 3.75 -11.25
N VAL A 68 13.06 3.38 -10.82
CA VAL A 68 11.87 4.23 -10.82
C VAL A 68 11.41 4.37 -9.36
N ALA A 69 11.36 5.60 -8.85
CA ALA A 69 10.83 5.89 -7.52
C ALA A 69 9.63 6.82 -7.60
N VAL A 70 8.61 6.54 -6.77
CA VAL A 70 7.33 7.27 -6.76
C VAL A 70 7.06 7.85 -5.37
N GLY A 71 6.32 8.95 -5.31
CA GLY A 71 6.06 9.61 -4.04
C GLY A 71 5.03 10.72 -4.07
N ALA A 72 5.27 11.75 -3.25
CA ALA A 72 4.34 12.84 -3.03
C ALA A 72 4.01 13.60 -4.33
N ARG A 73 2.76 14.07 -4.43
CA ARG A 73 2.28 14.96 -5.51
C ARG A 73 2.49 14.41 -6.91
N GLY A 74 2.30 13.10 -7.10
CA GLY A 74 2.46 12.44 -8.40
C GLY A 74 3.91 12.39 -8.90
N LEU A 75 4.88 12.70 -8.03
CA LEU A 75 6.29 12.68 -8.45
C LEU A 75 6.74 11.25 -8.77
N VAL A 76 7.35 11.12 -9.93
CA VAL A 76 8.07 9.94 -10.40
C VAL A 76 9.46 10.40 -10.79
N ILE A 77 10.49 9.83 -10.15
CA ILE A 77 11.90 10.11 -10.49
C ILE A 77 12.58 8.85 -11.01
N LEU A 78 13.49 9.06 -11.94
CA LEU A 78 14.18 8.01 -12.69
C LEU A 78 15.69 8.15 -12.51
N SER A 79 16.38 7.04 -12.36
CA SER A 79 17.84 6.96 -12.42
C SER A 79 18.27 5.84 -13.38
N ASP A 80 19.14 6.17 -14.31
CA ASP A 80 19.72 5.24 -15.30
C ASP A 80 21.16 4.85 -14.95
N ASP A 81 21.66 5.25 -13.76
CA ASP A 81 23.06 5.10 -13.34
C ASP A 81 23.22 4.59 -11.89
N GLY A 82 22.26 3.77 -11.43
CA GLY A 82 22.31 3.16 -10.12
C GLY A 82 22.08 4.17 -8.97
N GLY A 83 21.30 5.22 -9.19
CA GLY A 83 20.91 6.18 -8.16
C GLY A 83 21.89 7.33 -7.94
N GLN A 84 22.88 7.51 -8.83
CA GLN A 84 23.84 8.61 -8.71
C GLN A 84 23.22 9.93 -9.18
N HIS A 85 22.45 9.90 -10.27
CA HIS A 85 21.72 11.05 -10.79
C HIS A 85 20.25 10.69 -10.96
N TRP A 86 19.39 11.69 -10.68
CA TRP A 86 17.95 11.55 -10.76
C TRP A 86 17.34 12.65 -11.63
N ARG A 87 16.33 12.28 -12.37
CA ARG A 87 15.50 13.20 -13.15
C ARG A 87 14.02 12.84 -12.98
N GLN A 88 13.13 13.81 -13.12
CA GLN A 88 11.70 13.54 -13.10
C GLN A 88 11.26 12.89 -14.41
N ALA A 89 10.24 12.01 -14.35
CA ALA A 89 9.54 11.49 -15.51
C ALA A 89 8.93 12.63 -16.34
N ARG A 90 8.87 12.43 -17.66
CA ARG A 90 8.42 13.49 -18.58
C ARG A 90 6.94 13.84 -18.44
N GLN A 91 6.11 12.86 -18.13
CA GLN A 91 4.66 13.04 -18.03
C GLN A 91 4.05 12.07 -17.01
N VAL A 92 3.38 12.62 -16.02
CA VAL A 92 2.59 11.88 -15.03
C VAL A 92 1.22 12.53 -14.94
N PRO A 93 0.12 11.80 -15.20
CA PRO A 93 -1.22 12.40 -15.37
C PRO A 93 -1.94 12.75 -14.08
N VAL A 94 -1.30 12.53 -12.93
CA VAL A 94 -1.90 12.74 -11.60
C VAL A 94 -0.95 13.52 -10.69
N ASP A 95 -1.49 14.35 -9.81
CA ASP A 95 -0.78 15.04 -8.72
C ASP A 95 -1.08 14.41 -7.34
N PHE A 96 -1.77 13.28 -7.32
CA PHE A 96 -1.98 12.50 -6.09
C PHE A 96 -0.69 11.81 -5.64
N THR A 97 -0.52 11.68 -4.32
CA THR A 97 0.59 10.90 -3.77
C THR A 97 0.53 9.47 -4.25
N LEU A 98 1.61 9.01 -4.88
CA LEU A 98 1.81 7.62 -5.31
C LEU A 98 2.49 6.85 -4.18
N THR A 99 1.94 5.71 -3.81
CA THR A 99 2.31 4.92 -2.62
C THR A 99 3.08 3.66 -2.95
N ALA A 100 2.85 3.10 -4.15
CA ALA A 100 3.53 1.88 -4.59
C ALA A 100 3.74 1.89 -6.12
N VAL A 101 4.76 1.13 -6.55
CA VAL A 101 5.11 0.92 -7.97
C VAL A 101 5.57 -0.52 -8.17
N SER A 102 5.16 -1.14 -9.27
CA SER A 102 5.53 -2.51 -9.68
C SER A 102 5.80 -2.54 -11.17
N PHE A 103 6.84 -3.25 -11.58
CA PHE A 103 7.17 -3.52 -12.98
C PHE A 103 7.09 -5.00 -13.26
N SER A 104 6.51 -5.39 -14.40
CA SER A 104 6.53 -6.78 -14.90
C SER A 104 7.73 -7.08 -15.78
N ASP A 105 8.30 -6.04 -16.38
CA ASP A 105 9.49 -6.08 -17.22
C ASP A 105 10.18 -4.70 -17.25
N ASP A 106 11.12 -4.47 -18.16
CA ASP A 106 11.87 -3.21 -18.28
C ASP A 106 11.03 -2.01 -18.79
N LYS A 107 9.80 -2.23 -19.26
CA LYS A 107 8.93 -1.23 -19.89
C LYS A 107 7.58 -1.08 -19.22
N GLN A 108 6.94 -2.23 -18.90
CA GLN A 108 5.57 -2.26 -18.39
C GLN A 108 5.57 -2.11 -16.87
N GLY A 109 4.98 -1.02 -16.39
CA GLY A 109 4.91 -0.75 -14.96
C GLY A 109 3.63 -0.05 -14.56
N TRP A 110 3.24 -0.24 -13.29
CA TRP A 110 2.05 0.36 -12.70
C TRP A 110 2.39 1.02 -11.38
N ALA A 111 1.79 2.18 -11.14
CA ALA A 111 1.85 2.85 -9.85
C ALA A 111 0.46 3.18 -9.35
N VAL A 112 0.29 3.13 -8.04
CA VAL A 112 -1.00 3.36 -7.37
C VAL A 112 -0.85 4.38 -6.25
N GLY A 113 -1.99 4.95 -5.80
CA GLY A 113 -1.92 5.92 -4.72
C GLY A 113 -3.26 6.45 -4.22
N HIS A 114 -3.19 7.65 -3.65
CA HIS A 114 -4.35 8.39 -3.17
C HIS A 114 -5.34 8.66 -4.31
N GLY A 115 -6.62 8.91 -3.96
CA GLY A 115 -7.69 9.02 -4.94
C GLY A 115 -7.99 7.71 -5.66
N GLY A 116 -7.51 6.56 -5.15
CA GLY A 116 -7.67 5.24 -5.77
C GLY A 116 -7.11 5.18 -7.19
N VAL A 117 -6.10 6.02 -7.50
CA VAL A 117 -5.51 6.08 -8.84
C VAL A 117 -4.67 4.85 -9.14
N VAL A 118 -4.74 4.42 -10.39
CA VAL A 118 -3.79 3.49 -11.02
C VAL A 118 -3.31 4.15 -12.29
N ILE A 119 -1.99 4.29 -12.42
CA ILE A 119 -1.34 4.79 -13.64
C ILE A 119 -0.43 3.70 -14.20
N HIS A 120 -0.26 3.67 -15.51
CA HIS A 120 0.51 2.67 -16.25
C HIS A 120 1.54 3.34 -17.14
N THR A 121 2.71 2.73 -17.25
CA THR A 121 3.77 3.08 -18.21
C THR A 121 4.07 1.91 -19.13
N ALA A 122 4.44 2.21 -20.38
CA ALA A 122 4.92 1.25 -21.38
C ALA A 122 6.34 1.59 -21.88
N ASP A 123 7.03 2.52 -21.23
CA ASP A 123 8.34 3.04 -21.63
C ASP A 123 9.33 3.16 -20.45
N GLY A 124 9.18 2.27 -19.46
CA GLY A 124 10.07 2.21 -18.29
C GLY A 124 9.94 3.43 -17.38
N GLY A 125 8.73 4.00 -17.28
CA GLY A 125 8.44 5.09 -16.36
C GLY A 125 8.65 6.50 -16.90
N GLU A 126 8.99 6.67 -18.19
CA GLU A 126 9.16 8.00 -18.82
C GLU A 126 7.84 8.75 -18.93
N THR A 127 6.80 8.05 -19.39
CA THR A 127 5.46 8.59 -19.52
C THR A 127 4.44 7.64 -18.91
N TRP A 128 3.41 8.20 -18.28
CA TRP A 128 2.37 7.48 -17.60
C TRP A 128 1.00 7.85 -18.11
N GLN A 129 0.08 6.90 -18.08
CA GLN A 129 -1.32 7.05 -18.47
C GLN A 129 -2.22 6.65 -17.31
N LEU A 130 -3.28 7.40 -17.07
CA LEU A 130 -4.28 7.08 -16.05
C LEU A 130 -5.15 5.91 -16.55
N GLN A 131 -5.22 4.85 -15.77
CA GLN A 131 -6.09 3.70 -16.02
C GLN A 131 -7.32 3.66 -15.11
N ARG A 132 -7.18 4.12 -13.86
CA ARG A 132 -8.26 4.12 -12.87
C ARG A 132 -8.15 5.34 -11.96
N SER A 133 -9.30 5.85 -11.52
CA SER A 133 -9.43 6.81 -10.43
C SER A 133 -10.73 6.58 -9.66
N ALA A 134 -10.75 6.96 -8.39
CA ALA A 134 -11.92 6.93 -7.51
C ALA A 134 -11.83 8.10 -6.53
N THR A 135 -11.83 9.32 -7.12
CA THR A 135 -11.63 10.58 -6.37
C THR A 135 -12.89 11.06 -5.65
N ASP A 136 -14.00 10.39 -5.86
CA ASP A 136 -15.29 10.57 -5.18
C ASP A 136 -15.39 9.79 -3.85
N VAL A 137 -14.40 8.92 -3.58
CA VAL A 137 -14.27 8.19 -2.32
C VAL A 137 -12.83 8.31 -1.81
N ASP A 138 -12.67 8.59 -0.51
CA ASP A 138 -11.33 8.66 0.12
C ASP A 138 -10.84 7.24 0.44
N GLN A 139 -10.47 6.49 -0.61
CA GLN A 139 -10.03 5.10 -0.51
C GLN A 139 -8.73 4.88 -1.28
N PRO A 140 -7.58 5.33 -0.71
CA PRO A 140 -6.27 5.14 -1.33
C PRO A 140 -5.89 3.67 -1.50
N LEU A 141 -5.11 3.41 -2.55
CA LEU A 141 -4.37 2.16 -2.73
C LEU A 141 -2.98 2.31 -2.09
N PHE A 142 -2.48 1.27 -1.42
CA PHE A 142 -1.20 1.28 -0.72
C PHE A 142 -0.15 0.37 -1.35
N THR A 143 -0.59 -0.62 -2.13
CA THR A 143 0.28 -1.61 -2.73
C THR A 143 -0.22 -2.04 -4.09
N VAL A 144 0.70 -2.40 -4.98
CA VAL A 144 0.43 -2.96 -6.30
C VAL A 144 1.46 -4.03 -6.60
N TYR A 145 1.02 -5.12 -7.19
CA TYR A 145 1.87 -6.20 -7.68
C TYR A 145 1.37 -6.69 -9.03
N PHE A 146 2.24 -6.75 -10.02
CA PHE A 146 1.99 -7.38 -11.32
C PHE A 146 2.91 -8.57 -11.49
N ARG A 147 2.32 -9.74 -11.75
CA ARG A 147 3.06 -10.97 -12.03
C ARG A 147 3.61 -11.00 -13.45
N ASP A 148 2.85 -10.42 -14.36
CA ASP A 148 3.17 -10.27 -15.77
C ASP A 148 2.46 -9.03 -16.33
N SER A 149 2.56 -8.77 -17.62
CA SER A 149 1.96 -7.58 -18.26
C SER A 149 0.43 -7.57 -18.30
N GLN A 150 -0.24 -8.66 -17.90
CA GLN A 150 -1.70 -8.77 -17.95
C GLN A 150 -2.31 -8.92 -16.55
N HIS A 151 -1.67 -9.70 -15.65
CA HIS A 151 -2.23 -10.09 -14.37
C HIS A 151 -1.62 -9.29 -13.23
N GLY A 152 -2.46 -8.55 -12.52
CA GLY A 152 -2.05 -7.71 -11.41
C GLY A 152 -3.10 -7.55 -10.33
N TRP A 153 -2.63 -7.10 -9.16
CA TRP A 153 -3.45 -6.83 -7.97
C TRP A 153 -3.04 -5.49 -7.39
N ALA A 154 -4.03 -4.76 -6.87
CA ALA A 154 -3.81 -3.53 -6.12
C ALA A 154 -4.68 -3.57 -4.85
N ALA A 155 -4.13 -3.12 -3.73
CA ALA A 155 -4.85 -3.17 -2.47
C ALA A 155 -4.61 -1.92 -1.63
N GLY A 156 -5.55 -1.64 -0.70
CA GLY A 156 -5.47 -0.41 0.08
C GLY A 156 -6.41 -0.32 1.27
N LEU A 157 -6.95 0.86 1.46
CA LEU A 157 -7.77 1.23 2.61
C LEU A 157 -9.08 0.42 2.63
N TRP A 158 -9.53 0.05 3.84
CA TRP A 158 -10.83 -0.59 4.10
C TRP A 158 -11.07 -1.85 3.28
N SER A 159 -10.08 -2.75 3.28
CA SER A 159 -10.10 -4.04 2.56
C SER A 159 -10.35 -3.92 1.06
N LEU A 160 -10.05 -2.77 0.43
CA LEU A 160 -10.09 -2.66 -1.01
C LEU A 160 -9.02 -3.55 -1.63
N LEU A 161 -9.44 -4.60 -2.33
CA LEU A 161 -8.59 -5.47 -3.14
C LEU A 161 -9.13 -5.50 -4.56
N LEU A 162 -8.29 -5.14 -5.51
CA LEU A 162 -8.58 -5.09 -6.94
C LEU A 162 -7.72 -6.11 -7.68
N GLN A 163 -8.27 -6.73 -8.72
CA GLN A 163 -7.57 -7.62 -9.63
C GLN A 163 -7.81 -7.19 -11.08
N THR A 164 -6.80 -7.37 -11.92
CA THR A 164 -6.88 -7.22 -13.36
C THR A 164 -6.32 -8.45 -14.08
N ALA A 165 -6.87 -8.76 -15.27
CA ALA A 165 -6.37 -9.79 -16.17
C ALA A 165 -6.10 -9.24 -17.59
N ASP A 166 -6.09 -7.90 -17.73
CA ASP A 166 -5.93 -7.21 -19.03
C ASP A 166 -4.94 -6.03 -18.98
N GLY A 167 -3.98 -6.08 -18.01
CA GLY A 167 -2.96 -5.07 -17.85
C GLY A 167 -3.48 -3.78 -17.22
N GLY A 168 -4.55 -3.85 -16.41
CA GLY A 168 -5.11 -2.71 -15.71
C GLY A 168 -6.12 -1.89 -16.53
N LYS A 169 -6.54 -2.37 -17.72
CA LYS A 169 -7.61 -1.72 -18.50
C LYS A 169 -8.95 -1.83 -17.77
N THR A 170 -9.19 -2.97 -17.11
CA THR A 170 -10.32 -3.18 -16.22
C THR A 170 -9.87 -3.75 -14.88
N TRP A 171 -10.57 -3.37 -13.80
CA TRP A 171 -10.31 -3.81 -12.45
C TRP A 171 -11.57 -4.36 -11.80
N THR A 172 -11.48 -5.56 -11.23
CA THR A 172 -12.54 -6.22 -10.49
C THR A 172 -12.24 -6.19 -8.99
N THR A 173 -13.22 -5.81 -8.17
CA THR A 173 -13.08 -5.87 -6.72
C THR A 173 -13.22 -7.29 -6.23
N LEU A 174 -12.26 -7.75 -5.42
CA LEU A 174 -12.29 -9.02 -4.74
C LEU A 174 -12.69 -8.83 -3.27
N HIS A 175 -13.30 -9.87 -2.69
CA HIS A 175 -13.65 -9.90 -1.28
C HIS A 175 -12.77 -10.90 -0.54
N LEU A 176 -12.14 -10.43 0.53
CA LEU A 176 -11.31 -11.26 1.40
C LEU A 176 -12.14 -11.94 2.49
N PRO A 177 -11.75 -13.15 2.92
CA PRO A 177 -12.35 -13.79 4.08
C PRO A 177 -12.04 -13.00 5.34
N MET A 178 -12.95 -13.00 6.30
CA MET A 178 -12.74 -12.38 7.59
C MET A 178 -11.80 -13.23 8.44
N ALA A 179 -10.79 -12.61 9.06
CA ALA A 179 -9.89 -13.31 9.98
C ALA A 179 -10.68 -13.89 11.16
N ALA A 180 -10.36 -15.11 11.56
CA ALA A 180 -11.04 -15.80 12.66
C ALA A 180 -10.95 -14.97 13.96
N GLY A 181 -12.08 -14.72 14.58
CA GLY A 181 -12.20 -13.90 15.80
C GLY A 181 -12.13 -12.39 15.56
N SER A 182 -11.93 -11.92 14.34
CA SER A 182 -12.05 -10.50 14.00
C SER A 182 -13.52 -10.07 14.02
N LYS A 183 -13.75 -8.86 14.51
CA LYS A 183 -15.05 -8.18 14.40
C LYS A 183 -15.08 -7.15 13.25
N ARG A 184 -13.96 -7.01 12.55
CA ARG A 184 -13.74 -6.05 11.46
C ARG A 184 -13.45 -6.79 10.17
N ASN A 185 -14.03 -6.33 9.08
CA ASN A 185 -13.77 -6.76 7.71
C ASN A 185 -13.22 -5.61 6.84
N ASP A 186 -12.78 -4.53 7.48
CA ASP A 186 -12.32 -3.28 6.88
C ASP A 186 -10.85 -2.99 7.20
N LEU A 187 -10.00 -4.04 7.29
CA LEU A 187 -8.57 -3.91 7.56
C LEU A 187 -7.86 -3.18 6.41
N ASN A 188 -6.89 -2.36 6.75
CA ASN A 188 -6.01 -1.78 5.74
C ASN A 188 -5.05 -2.86 5.20
N LEU A 189 -5.02 -2.99 3.88
CA LEU A 189 -4.20 -3.92 3.14
C LEU A 189 -2.91 -3.21 2.69
N LEU A 190 -1.75 -3.68 3.16
CA LEU A 190 -0.55 -2.84 3.19
C LEU A 190 0.53 -3.29 2.21
N HIS A 191 0.71 -4.60 1.97
CA HIS A 191 1.76 -5.06 1.06
C HIS A 191 1.41 -6.38 0.37
N LEU A 192 1.30 -6.34 -0.95
CA LEU A 192 1.22 -7.50 -1.85
C LEU A 192 2.63 -7.96 -2.22
N PHE A 193 2.92 -9.26 -2.09
CA PHE A 193 4.21 -9.81 -2.50
C PHE A 193 4.07 -11.25 -3.02
N PRO A 194 4.95 -11.67 -3.95
CA PRO A 194 4.89 -13.01 -4.53
C PRO A 194 5.30 -14.09 -3.54
N GLY A 195 4.66 -15.26 -3.68
CA GLY A 195 5.07 -16.52 -3.09
C GLY A 195 5.80 -17.41 -4.09
N GLN A 196 5.78 -18.73 -3.87
CA GLN A 196 6.27 -19.71 -4.84
C GLN A 196 5.21 -20.00 -5.90
N GLY A 197 5.60 -20.09 -7.17
CA GLY A 197 4.71 -20.41 -8.27
C GLY A 197 3.64 -19.32 -8.46
N GLU A 198 2.37 -19.70 -8.32
CA GLU A 198 1.24 -18.77 -8.44
C GLU A 198 0.81 -18.14 -7.11
N ALA A 199 1.49 -18.47 -6.03
CA ALA A 199 1.13 -17.95 -4.71
C ALA A 199 1.35 -16.44 -4.58
N ILE A 200 0.44 -15.80 -3.86
CA ILE A 200 0.48 -14.38 -3.53
C ILE A 200 0.16 -14.22 -2.05
N TYR A 201 0.88 -13.33 -1.40
CA TYR A 201 0.63 -12.92 -0.01
C TYR A 201 0.20 -11.47 0.04
N LEU A 202 -0.61 -11.13 1.04
CA LEU A 202 -1.06 -9.76 1.29
C LEU A 202 -1.02 -9.48 2.79
N ALA A 203 -0.05 -8.69 3.21
CA ALA A 203 0.12 -8.24 4.58
C ALA A 203 -0.87 -7.11 4.91
N ALA A 204 -1.43 -7.14 6.11
CA ALA A 204 -2.48 -6.23 6.54
C ALA A 204 -2.33 -5.82 8.02
N GLU A 205 -3.29 -5.01 8.47
CA GLU A 205 -3.42 -4.63 9.87
C GLU A 205 -3.68 -5.81 10.80
N GLN A 206 -3.48 -5.58 12.09
CA GLN A 206 -3.78 -6.52 13.19
C GLN A 206 -3.05 -7.86 13.06
N GLY A 207 -1.85 -7.86 12.46
CA GLY A 207 -1.07 -9.08 12.26
C GLY A 207 -1.68 -10.06 11.26
N THR A 208 -2.62 -9.60 10.44
CA THR A 208 -3.28 -10.43 9.44
C THR A 208 -2.41 -10.57 8.20
N LEU A 209 -2.26 -11.79 7.74
CA LEU A 209 -1.65 -12.13 6.45
C LEU A 209 -2.65 -12.94 5.64
N TYR A 210 -3.00 -12.45 4.46
CA TYR A 210 -3.79 -13.22 3.50
C TYR A 210 -2.87 -13.97 2.55
N TYR A 211 -3.32 -15.13 2.10
CA TYR A 211 -2.60 -16.02 1.20
C TYR A 211 -3.53 -16.54 0.11
N SER A 212 -3.04 -16.56 -1.10
CA SER A 212 -3.67 -17.22 -2.24
C SER A 212 -2.67 -18.18 -2.87
N ALA A 213 -3.08 -19.42 -3.15
CA ALA A 213 -2.26 -20.42 -3.83
C ALA A 213 -2.49 -20.44 -5.35
N ASP A 214 -3.52 -19.73 -5.84
CA ASP A 214 -4.09 -19.86 -7.18
C ASP A 214 -4.24 -18.51 -7.91
N ALA A 215 -3.21 -17.68 -7.81
CA ALA A 215 -3.17 -16.37 -8.47
C ALA A 215 -4.35 -15.46 -8.07
N GLY A 216 -4.72 -15.46 -6.79
CA GLY A 216 -5.74 -14.56 -6.24
C GLY A 216 -7.18 -14.96 -6.52
N GLN A 217 -7.45 -16.20 -7.00
CA GLN A 217 -8.81 -16.67 -7.20
C GLN A 217 -9.50 -17.00 -5.85
N HIS A 218 -8.74 -17.61 -4.93
CA HIS A 218 -9.17 -17.85 -3.56
C HIS A 218 -8.15 -17.31 -2.57
N TRP A 219 -8.64 -16.80 -1.45
CA TRP A 219 -7.80 -16.25 -0.40
C TRP A 219 -8.12 -16.89 0.94
N ASP A 220 -7.07 -17.25 1.66
CA ASP A 220 -7.12 -17.75 3.02
C ASP A 220 -6.47 -16.75 3.99
N VAL A 221 -6.74 -16.90 5.27
CA VAL A 221 -6.12 -16.12 6.34
C VAL A 221 -5.09 -16.97 7.07
N LEU A 222 -3.85 -16.51 7.09
CA LEU A 222 -2.79 -17.07 7.92
C LEU A 222 -2.70 -16.31 9.25
N ALA A 223 -2.96 -17.01 10.35
CA ALA A 223 -2.90 -16.41 11.68
C ALA A 223 -1.43 -16.29 12.12
N THR A 224 -0.90 -15.08 12.20
CA THR A 224 0.50 -14.85 12.62
C THR A 224 0.69 -14.83 14.14
N GLY A 225 -0.38 -14.77 14.91
CA GLY A 225 -0.35 -14.56 16.36
C GLY A 225 0.03 -13.14 16.81
N SER A 226 0.42 -12.27 15.88
CA SER A 226 0.70 -10.85 16.14
C SER A 226 -0.58 -10.01 16.15
N LYS A 227 -0.50 -8.86 16.81
CA LYS A 227 -1.51 -7.78 16.73
C LYS A 227 -0.97 -6.52 16.05
N ALA A 228 0.32 -6.48 15.74
CA ALA A 228 0.94 -5.35 15.07
C ALA A 228 0.60 -5.39 13.58
N SER A 229 0.38 -4.23 12.97
CA SER A 229 0.21 -4.11 11.52
C SER A 229 1.47 -4.56 10.79
N LEU A 230 1.31 -5.41 9.79
CA LEU A 230 2.37 -5.94 8.94
C LEU A 230 2.50 -5.02 7.71
N TRP A 231 3.61 -4.30 7.61
CA TRP A 231 3.81 -3.29 6.56
C TRP A 231 4.56 -3.82 5.34
N SER A 232 5.28 -4.92 5.52
CA SER A 232 6.05 -5.54 4.45
C SER A 232 6.18 -7.04 4.67
N GLY A 233 6.35 -7.76 3.57
CA GLY A 233 6.62 -9.19 3.59
C GLY A 233 7.46 -9.61 2.40
N VAL A 234 8.16 -10.72 2.53
CA VAL A 234 9.04 -11.26 1.49
C VAL A 234 9.21 -12.76 1.67
N LEU A 235 9.45 -13.46 0.56
CA LEU A 235 9.86 -14.85 0.55
C LEU A 235 11.37 -14.93 0.32
N ALA A 236 12.12 -15.45 1.29
CA ALA A 236 13.58 -15.65 1.17
C ALA A 236 13.92 -16.69 0.10
N GLN A 237 14.98 -16.45 -0.66
CA GLN A 237 15.44 -17.34 -1.72
C GLN A 237 16.82 -17.92 -1.36
N PRO A 238 17.07 -19.20 -1.58
CA PRO A 238 16.18 -20.21 -2.18
C PRO A 238 15.30 -20.96 -1.16
N SER A 239 15.39 -20.65 0.15
CA SER A 239 14.81 -21.46 1.24
C SER A 239 13.28 -21.52 1.22
N GLY A 240 12.61 -20.48 0.67
CA GLY A 240 11.17 -20.34 0.79
C GLY A 240 10.70 -19.87 2.17
N THR A 241 11.61 -19.42 3.04
CA THR A 241 11.28 -18.86 4.35
C THR A 241 10.46 -17.57 4.18
N LEU A 242 9.33 -17.50 4.84
CA LEU A 242 8.44 -16.37 4.81
C LEU A 242 8.79 -15.40 5.94
N ILE A 243 9.05 -14.15 5.61
CA ILE A 243 9.36 -13.08 6.55
C ILE A 243 8.31 -11.98 6.39
N VAL A 244 7.69 -11.57 7.48
CA VAL A 244 6.81 -10.40 7.52
C VAL A 244 7.21 -9.47 8.66
N ALA A 245 7.08 -8.16 8.46
CA ALA A 245 7.48 -7.18 9.47
C ALA A 245 6.64 -5.91 9.37
N GLY A 246 6.69 -5.07 10.41
CA GLY A 246 5.94 -3.82 10.40
C GLY A 246 6.07 -3.00 11.66
N LEU A 247 4.93 -2.65 12.22
CA LEU A 247 4.80 -1.69 13.30
C LEU A 247 5.63 -2.08 14.54
N GLY A 248 6.36 -1.10 15.10
CA GLY A 248 7.14 -1.26 16.33
C GLY A 248 8.34 -2.20 16.20
N GLY A 249 8.89 -2.39 14.99
CA GLY A 249 10.04 -3.26 14.75
C GLY A 249 9.68 -4.75 14.84
N GLN A 250 8.40 -5.11 14.85
CA GLN A 250 8.01 -6.50 14.84
C GLN A 250 8.45 -7.19 13.55
N LEU A 251 9.12 -8.34 13.69
CA LEU A 251 9.50 -9.21 12.60
C LEU A 251 9.13 -10.65 12.94
N LEU A 252 8.43 -11.31 12.04
CA LEU A 252 7.97 -12.68 12.16
C LEU A 252 8.56 -13.52 11.03
N ARG A 253 8.93 -14.76 11.35
CA ARG A 253 9.55 -15.72 10.46
C ARG A 253 8.77 -17.02 10.47
N SER A 254 8.53 -17.61 9.30
CA SER A 254 7.93 -18.92 9.14
C SER A 254 8.73 -19.74 8.11
N THR A 255 8.97 -21.01 8.42
CA THR A 255 9.65 -21.97 7.52
C THR A 255 8.71 -23.03 6.96
N ASP A 256 7.42 -22.91 7.24
CA ASP A 256 6.38 -23.87 6.89
C ASP A 256 5.18 -23.19 6.20
N ALA A 257 5.49 -22.24 5.31
CA ALA A 257 4.53 -21.49 4.49
C ALA A 257 3.46 -20.74 5.31
N GLY A 258 3.81 -20.31 6.54
CA GLY A 258 2.90 -19.53 7.40
C GLY A 258 2.05 -20.35 8.36
N ALA A 259 2.27 -21.67 8.45
CA ALA A 259 1.57 -22.52 9.41
C ALA A 259 1.99 -22.22 10.87
N ASN A 260 3.26 -21.94 11.08
CA ASN A 260 3.81 -21.54 12.38
C ASN A 260 4.73 -20.32 12.23
N TRP A 261 4.72 -19.45 13.25
CA TRP A 261 5.47 -18.20 13.26
C TRP A 261 6.38 -18.09 14.48
N GLN A 262 7.57 -17.56 14.25
CA GLN A 262 8.53 -17.19 15.28
C GLN A 262 8.76 -15.68 15.27
N THR A 263 8.69 -15.04 16.43
CA THR A 263 9.13 -13.65 16.57
C THR A 263 10.66 -13.62 16.58
N VAL A 264 11.23 -12.80 15.72
CA VAL A 264 12.68 -12.60 15.64
C VAL A 264 13.05 -11.26 16.26
N SER A 265 14.03 -11.28 17.17
CA SER A 265 14.58 -10.06 17.74
C SER A 265 15.54 -9.40 16.74
N ILE A 266 15.32 -8.10 16.47
CA ILE A 266 16.12 -7.31 15.55
C ILE A 266 16.68 -6.06 16.25
N PRO A 267 17.83 -5.51 15.84
CA PRO A 267 18.50 -4.39 16.52
C PRO A 267 17.88 -3.02 16.18
N THR A 268 16.55 -2.93 16.20
CA THR A 268 15.76 -1.71 16.04
C THR A 268 14.41 -1.86 16.72
N SER A 269 13.88 -0.79 17.28
CA SER A 269 12.50 -0.67 17.75
C SER A 269 11.62 0.12 16.78
N GLY A 270 12.23 0.73 15.76
CA GLY A 270 11.52 1.46 14.70
C GLY A 270 10.75 0.51 13.78
N SER A 271 9.56 0.94 13.36
CA SER A 271 8.75 0.17 12.41
C SER A 271 9.55 -0.14 11.15
N ILE A 272 9.44 -1.40 10.67
CA ILE A 272 10.05 -1.84 9.43
C ILE A 272 9.17 -1.37 8.27
N THR A 273 9.77 -0.61 7.36
CA THR A 273 9.07 -0.02 6.22
C THR A 273 9.14 -0.88 4.96
N THR A 274 10.25 -1.59 4.77
CA THR A 274 10.46 -2.44 3.59
C THR A 274 11.27 -3.67 3.96
N LEU A 275 10.89 -4.81 3.38
CA LEU A 275 11.66 -6.04 3.30
C LEU A 275 11.96 -6.33 1.83
N GLN A 276 13.19 -6.73 1.54
CA GLN A 276 13.58 -7.23 0.22
C GLN A 276 14.44 -8.49 0.37
N ALA A 277 14.30 -9.40 -0.59
CA ALA A 277 15.09 -10.63 -0.68
C ALA A 277 15.85 -10.66 -2.01
N THR A 278 17.13 -10.97 -1.92
CA THR A 278 17.94 -11.48 -3.03
C THR A 278 18.49 -12.84 -2.63
N PRO A 279 19.00 -13.68 -3.53
CA PRO A 279 19.52 -14.99 -3.16
C PRO A 279 20.54 -14.93 -2.00
N GLY A 280 20.21 -15.58 -0.88
CA GLY A 280 21.04 -15.62 0.32
C GLY A 280 21.15 -14.33 1.13
N LEU A 281 20.34 -13.31 0.84
CA LEU A 281 20.37 -12.04 1.56
C LEU A 281 18.97 -11.45 1.71
N LEU A 282 18.61 -11.13 2.94
CA LEU A 282 17.46 -10.32 3.29
C LEU A 282 17.91 -8.92 3.70
N THR A 283 17.19 -7.91 3.25
CA THR A 283 17.44 -6.50 3.58
C THR A 283 16.16 -5.89 4.13
N ALA A 284 16.27 -5.11 5.20
CA ALA A 284 15.16 -4.38 5.80
C ALA A 284 15.52 -2.92 6.06
N SER A 285 14.54 -2.03 5.94
CA SER A 285 14.65 -0.63 6.34
C SER A 285 13.70 -0.28 7.47
N SER A 286 14.04 0.72 8.29
CA SER A 286 13.21 1.15 9.40
C SER A 286 13.01 2.66 9.47
N LEU A 287 11.93 3.08 10.14
CA LEU A 287 11.68 4.50 10.43
C LEU A 287 12.72 5.14 11.37
N GLU A 288 13.56 4.34 12.05
CA GLU A 288 14.73 4.84 12.79
C GLU A 288 15.94 5.16 11.89
N GLY A 289 15.78 5.04 10.57
CA GLY A 289 16.86 5.29 9.62
C GLY A 289 17.87 4.15 9.53
N LYS A 290 17.55 2.95 10.03
CA LYS A 290 18.45 1.80 10.00
C LYS A 290 18.20 0.94 8.77
N LEU A 291 19.30 0.51 8.16
CA LEU A 291 19.34 -0.55 7.15
C LEU A 291 19.87 -1.81 7.84
N LEU A 292 19.07 -2.87 7.79
CA LEU A 292 19.39 -4.15 8.43
C LEU A 292 19.54 -5.23 7.37
N GLN A 293 20.39 -6.22 7.67
CA GLN A 293 20.55 -7.40 6.83
C GLN A 293 20.56 -8.70 7.64
N SER A 294 20.09 -9.76 6.99
CA SER A 294 20.22 -11.14 7.44
C SER A 294 20.78 -12.01 6.31
N ARG A 295 21.70 -12.92 6.65
CA ARG A 295 22.33 -13.87 5.72
C ARG A 295 22.03 -15.33 6.07
N ASP A 296 21.12 -15.55 7.00
CA ASP A 296 20.72 -16.86 7.54
C ASP A 296 19.20 -17.01 7.57
N ASP A 297 18.56 -16.62 6.45
CA ASP A 297 17.11 -16.72 6.26
C ASP A 297 16.28 -16.02 7.34
N GLY A 298 16.77 -14.88 7.81
CA GLY A 298 16.04 -14.04 8.76
C GLY A 298 16.15 -14.48 10.21
N VAL A 299 17.08 -15.38 10.57
CA VAL A 299 17.31 -15.80 11.96
C VAL A 299 18.02 -14.70 12.75
N ASN A 300 19.12 -14.18 12.20
CA ASN A 300 19.89 -13.10 12.80
C ASN A 300 19.93 -11.88 11.89
N TRP A 301 19.80 -10.69 12.49
CA TRP A 301 19.83 -9.42 11.79
C TRP A 301 20.87 -8.49 12.38
N GLN A 302 21.53 -7.74 11.53
CA GLN A 302 22.51 -6.73 11.95
C GLN A 302 22.27 -5.40 11.22
N VAL A 303 22.55 -4.28 11.89
CA VAL A 303 22.56 -2.96 11.27
C VAL A 303 23.82 -2.85 10.44
N VAL A 304 23.66 -2.63 9.13
CA VAL A 304 24.78 -2.46 8.18
C VAL A 304 25.02 -1.01 7.81
N TRP A 305 24.01 -0.16 7.99
CA TRP A 305 24.10 1.28 7.75
C TRP A 305 23.00 2.03 8.49
N SER A 306 23.24 3.33 8.77
CA SER A 306 22.26 4.19 9.44
C SER A 306 22.25 5.60 8.85
N SER A 307 21.07 6.19 8.84
CA SER A 307 20.80 7.58 8.46
C SER A 307 20.14 8.31 9.63
N PRO A 308 20.37 9.62 9.79
CA PRO A 308 19.57 10.43 10.71
C PRO A 308 18.12 10.63 10.25
N GLN A 309 17.82 10.31 8.98
CA GLN A 309 16.49 10.42 8.38
C GLN A 309 15.77 9.08 8.46
N ALA A 310 14.47 9.12 8.74
CA ALA A 310 13.62 7.96 8.64
C ALA A 310 13.60 7.41 7.20
N LEU A 311 13.80 6.10 7.03
CA LEU A 311 13.73 5.46 5.73
C LEU A 311 12.27 5.09 5.41
N THR A 312 11.78 5.58 4.29
CA THR A 312 10.43 5.27 3.78
C THR A 312 10.43 3.97 2.99
N THR A 313 11.48 3.73 2.21
CA THR A 313 11.70 2.49 1.45
C THR A 313 13.18 2.31 1.12
N VAL A 314 13.55 1.12 0.69
CA VAL A 314 14.86 0.82 0.10
C VAL A 314 14.67 -0.03 -1.15
N LEU A 315 15.62 0.05 -2.08
CA LEU A 315 15.71 -0.82 -3.24
C LEU A 315 17.10 -1.43 -3.33
N VAL A 316 17.18 -2.76 -3.34
CA VAL A 316 18.41 -3.50 -3.64
C VAL A 316 18.50 -3.66 -5.17
N THR A 317 19.40 -2.97 -5.81
CA THR A 317 19.53 -2.94 -7.29
C THR A 317 20.49 -4.02 -7.81
N SER A 318 21.47 -4.37 -7.02
CA SER A 318 22.43 -5.45 -7.33
C SER A 318 22.99 -6.01 -6.03
N PRO A 319 23.60 -7.21 -6.03
CA PRO A 319 24.31 -7.72 -4.87
C PRO A 319 25.35 -6.70 -4.42
N GLY A 320 25.13 -6.08 -3.25
CA GLY A 320 26.07 -5.11 -2.68
C GLY A 320 25.69 -3.64 -2.89
N LEU A 321 24.59 -3.29 -3.55
CA LEU A 321 24.14 -1.89 -3.70
C LEU A 321 22.69 -1.71 -3.28
N VAL A 322 22.46 -0.82 -2.31
CA VAL A 322 21.14 -0.44 -1.82
C VAL A 322 20.90 1.04 -2.06
N LEU A 323 19.75 1.39 -2.57
CA LEU A 323 19.25 2.75 -2.72
C LEU A 323 18.23 3.04 -1.63
N PRO A 324 18.57 3.84 -0.61
CA PRO A 324 17.62 4.24 0.42
C PRO A 324 16.85 5.50 0.02
N PHE A 325 15.60 5.55 0.45
CA PHE A 325 14.71 6.70 0.26
C PHE A 325 14.13 7.16 1.59
N SER A 326 13.80 8.44 1.66
CA SER A 326 13.29 9.09 2.86
C SER A 326 12.16 10.08 2.52
N LYS A 327 11.60 10.70 3.55
CA LYS A 327 10.68 11.84 3.36
C LYS A 327 11.34 13.06 2.70
N GLU A 328 12.66 13.11 2.69
CA GLU A 328 13.48 14.18 2.07
C GLU A 328 14.05 13.75 0.71
N GLY A 329 13.57 12.62 0.16
CA GLY A 329 13.89 12.15 -1.18
C GLY A 329 14.85 10.97 -1.24
N ALA A 330 15.49 10.83 -2.41
CA ALA A 330 16.50 9.81 -2.65
C ALA A 330 17.80 10.14 -1.90
N LEU A 331 18.30 9.17 -1.14
CA LEU A 331 19.59 9.30 -0.47
C LEU A 331 20.72 8.75 -1.37
N LYS A 332 21.95 8.96 -0.96
CA LYS A 332 23.10 8.40 -1.70
C LYS A 332 23.06 6.88 -1.68
N PRO A 333 23.43 6.23 -2.79
CA PRO A 333 23.59 4.78 -2.83
C PRO A 333 24.54 4.29 -1.72
N VAL A 334 24.16 3.18 -1.09
CA VAL A 334 24.92 2.55 0.00
C VAL A 334 25.51 1.25 -0.52
N ALA A 335 26.84 1.18 -0.55
CA ALA A 335 27.53 -0.08 -0.80
C ALA A 335 27.43 -0.95 0.47
N ILE A 336 26.98 -2.19 0.31
CA ILE A 336 26.91 -3.20 1.36
C ILE A 336 27.73 -4.41 0.93
N ASP A 337 28.29 -5.13 1.88
CA ASP A 337 29.06 -6.33 1.54
C ASP A 337 28.19 -7.33 0.77
N ALA A 338 28.58 -7.65 -0.44
CA ALA A 338 27.93 -8.70 -1.22
C ALA A 338 28.04 -10.06 -0.47
N PRO A 339 27.06 -10.97 -0.62
CA PRO A 339 27.24 -12.32 -0.14
C PRO A 339 28.53 -12.90 -0.71
N LYS A 340 29.39 -13.47 0.16
CA LYS A 340 30.52 -14.25 -0.35
C LYS A 340 29.95 -15.46 -1.07
N PRO A 341 30.47 -15.80 -2.27
CA PRO A 341 30.00 -16.93 -3.06
C PRO A 341 30.12 -18.25 -2.32
#